data_2d2f31aaf5335b473dfe9a746f1a9be7
#
_entry.id   2d2f31aaf5335b473dfe9a746f1a9be7
#
_cell.length_a   1.000
_cell.length_b   1.000
_cell.length_c   1.000
_cell.angle_alpha   90.00
_cell.angle_beta   90.00
_cell.angle_gamma   90.00
#
_symmetry.space_group_name_H-M   'P 1'
#
loop_
_entity.id
_entity.type
_entity.pdbx_description
1 polymer ?
#
loop_
_entity_poly.entity_id
_entity_poly.type
_entity_poly.pdbx_seq_one_letter_code
_entity_poly.pdbx_strand_id
1 'polypeptide(L)' 'MSKEDSIEVTGTVLEKFPSGLFSVQLEHERVVLAHLAGRLRRNRIRVLAGDKVTLELSPYDLTKARITYRLR' A
#
# COMPACT_ATOMS: atom_id res chain seq x y z
N MET A 1 12.40 7.76 -15.13
CA MET A 1 11.90 6.88 -14.67
C MET A 1 11.41 6.78 -13.36
N SER A 2 10.30 6.55 -13.25
CA SER A 2 9.63 6.66 -12.02
C SER A 2 10.01 5.62 -11.03
N LYS A 3 10.55 4.49 -11.45
CA LYS A 3 10.90 3.53 -10.50
C LYS A 3 11.98 3.93 -9.57
N GLU A 4 12.82 4.80 -10.02
CA GLU A 4 13.92 5.23 -9.19
C GLU A 4 13.47 6.17 -8.11
N ASP A 5 12.27 6.73 -8.28
CA ASP A 5 11.77 7.70 -7.33
C ASP A 5 10.84 7.11 -6.28
N SER A 6 10.66 5.81 -6.30
CA SER A 6 9.75 5.20 -5.34
C SER A 6 10.52 4.32 -4.38
N ILE A 7 9.99 4.19 -3.18
CA ILE A 7 10.61 3.40 -2.13
C ILE A 7 9.69 2.22 -1.86
N GLU A 8 10.20 1.01 -2.05
CA GLU A 8 9.38 -0.18 -1.84
C GLU A 8 9.52 -0.67 -0.42
N VAL A 9 8.40 -0.89 0.24
CA VAL A 9 8.38 -1.36 1.61
C VAL A 9 7.27 -2.39 1.76
N THR A 10 7.31 -3.11 2.86
CA THR A 10 6.29 -4.11 3.18
C THR A 10 5.54 -3.64 4.42
N GLY A 11 4.25 -3.87 4.44
CA GLY A 11 3.43 -3.49 5.58
C GLY A 11 2.27 -4.43 5.77
N THR A 12 1.52 -4.19 6.84
CA THR A 12 0.33 -4.97 7.16
C THR A 12 -0.88 -4.05 7.11
N VAL A 13 -1.91 -4.47 6.41
CA VAL A 13 -3.13 -3.68 6.29
C VAL A 13 -3.85 -3.68 7.62
N LEU A 14 -4.14 -2.50 8.13
CA LEU A 14 -4.86 -2.36 9.39
C LEU A 14 -6.35 -2.21 9.15
N GLU A 15 -6.72 -1.43 8.15
CA GLU A 15 -8.12 -1.10 7.96
C GLU A 15 -8.38 -0.69 6.52
N LYS A 16 -9.58 -0.96 6.04
CA LYS A 16 -10.00 -0.53 4.72
C LYS A 16 -11.10 0.49 4.89
N PHE A 17 -10.96 1.62 4.20
CA PHE A 17 -11.94 2.69 4.28
C PHE A 17 -12.90 2.65 3.09
N PRO A 18 -14.11 3.16 3.26
CA PRO A 18 -15.08 3.15 2.15
C PRO A 18 -14.61 3.91 0.93
N SER A 19 -13.68 4.84 1.10
CA SER A 19 -13.17 5.62 -0.01
C SER A 19 -12.26 4.81 -0.92
N GLY A 20 -11.90 3.59 -0.52
CA GLY A 20 -10.99 2.79 -1.31
C GLY A 20 -9.54 2.88 -0.85
N LEU A 21 -9.31 3.61 0.23
CA LEU A 21 -7.98 3.70 0.80
C LEU A 21 -7.80 2.66 1.89
N PHE A 22 -6.55 2.37 2.18
CA PHE A 22 -6.20 1.42 3.22
C PHE A 22 -5.23 2.06 4.19
N SER A 23 -5.39 1.75 5.46
CA SER A 23 -4.42 2.13 6.47
C SER A 23 -3.45 0.97 6.59
N VAL A 24 -2.16 1.22 6.39
CA VAL A 24 -1.16 0.16 6.37
C VAL A 24 -0.07 0.52 7.35
N GLN A 25 0.27 -0.43 8.21
CA GLN A 25 1.31 -0.21 9.20
C GLN A 25 2.62 -0.73 8.66
N LEU A 26 3.61 0.12 8.66
CA LEU A 26 4.97 -0.22 8.24
C LEU A 26 5.79 -0.54 9.48
N GLU A 27 7.07 -0.79 9.28
CA GLU A 27 7.95 -1.00 10.39
C GLU A 27 8.05 0.25 11.22
N HIS A 28 8.46 0.12 12.47
CA HIS A 28 8.62 1.26 13.40
C HIS A 28 7.29 1.94 13.69
N GLU A 29 6.20 1.17 13.62
CA GLU A 29 4.88 1.68 13.97
C GLU A 29 4.44 2.85 13.12
N ARG A 30 4.97 2.96 11.93
CA ARG A 30 4.58 4.02 11.03
C ARG A 30 3.37 3.58 10.23
N VAL A 31 2.39 4.46 10.10
CA VAL A 31 1.15 4.15 9.38
C VAL A 31 1.01 5.09 8.21
N VAL A 32 0.68 4.56 7.05
CA VAL A 32 0.47 5.37 5.86
C VAL A 32 -0.88 5.01 5.25
N LEU A 33 -1.39 5.91 4.42
CA LEU A 33 -2.59 5.64 3.63
C LEU A 33 -2.17 5.14 2.27
N ALA A 34 -2.80 4.09 1.81
CA ALA A 34 -2.43 3.46 0.55
C ALA A 34 -3.66 3.19 -0.30
N HIS A 35 -3.47 3.17 -1.59
CA HIS A 35 -4.52 2.75 -2.51
C HIS A 35 -3.97 1.61 -3.36
N LEU A 36 -4.86 0.87 -3.99
CA LEU A 36 -4.45 -0.26 -4.83
C LEU A 36 -3.87 0.25 -6.13
N ALA A 37 -2.79 -0.37 -6.57
CA ALA A 37 -2.26 -0.10 -7.90
C ALA A 37 -3.30 -0.53 -8.93
N GLY A 38 -3.25 0.10 -10.10
CA GLY A 38 -4.22 -0.21 -11.14
C GLY A 38 -4.24 -1.67 -11.51
N ARG A 39 -3.08 -2.31 -11.50
CA ARG A 39 -2.97 -3.73 -11.81
C ARG A 39 -3.80 -4.58 -10.84
N LEU A 40 -3.75 -4.27 -9.56
CA LEU A 40 -4.50 -5.03 -8.57
C LEU A 40 -5.99 -4.79 -8.71
N ARG A 41 -6.37 -3.56 -9.01
CA ARG A 41 -7.78 -3.27 -9.19
C ARG A 41 -8.33 -3.98 -10.42
N ARG A 42 -7.57 -3.98 -11.48
CA ARG A 42 -8.00 -4.59 -12.72
C ARG A 42 -8.18 -6.09 -12.58
N ASN A 43 -7.31 -6.72 -11.78
CA ASN A 43 -7.38 -8.16 -11.57
C ASN A 43 -8.27 -8.53 -10.41
N ARG A 44 -8.93 -7.53 -9.82
CA ARG A 44 -9.87 -7.77 -8.71
C ARG A 44 -9.22 -8.47 -7.54
N ILE A 45 -7.98 -8.13 -7.28
CA ILE A 45 -7.27 -8.67 -6.12
C ILE A 45 -7.88 -8.04 -4.88
N ARG A 46 -8.31 -8.88 -3.96
CA ARG A 46 -8.94 -8.38 -2.76
C ARG A 46 -7.92 -8.26 -1.65
N VAL A 47 -7.88 -7.11 -1.01
CA VAL A 47 -6.98 -6.85 0.10
C VAL A 47 -7.84 -6.62 1.34
N LEU A 48 -7.53 -7.35 2.41
CA LEU A 48 -8.31 -7.29 3.63
C LEU A 48 -7.42 -6.89 4.80
N ALA A 49 -8.06 -6.46 5.88
CA ALA A 49 -7.31 -6.14 7.09
C ALA A 49 -6.55 -7.37 7.55
N GLY A 50 -5.30 -7.17 7.93
CA GLY A 50 -4.44 -8.27 8.34
C GLY A 50 -3.56 -8.81 7.24
N ASP A 51 -3.82 -8.47 5.98
CA ASP A 51 -3.01 -8.95 4.88
C ASP A 51 -1.67 -8.24 4.87
N LYS A 52 -0.64 -8.96 4.44
CA LYS A 52 0.65 -8.34 4.23
C LYS A 52 0.75 -7.94 2.78
N VAL A 53 1.25 -6.76 2.54
CA VAL A 53 1.30 -6.21 1.20
C VAL A 53 2.65 -5.52 0.97
N THR A 54 3.02 -5.39 -0.30
CA THR A 54 4.17 -4.59 -0.69
C THR A 54 3.64 -3.27 -1.22
N LEU A 55 4.27 -2.20 -0.78
CA LEU A 55 3.85 -0.85 -1.12
C LEU A 55 4.98 -0.06 -1.75
N GLU A 56 4.63 0.94 -2.52
CA GLU A 56 5.58 1.93 -2.99
C GLU A 56 5.22 3.26 -2.35
N LEU A 57 6.18 3.85 -1.66
CA LEU A 57 5.99 5.16 -1.07
C LEU A 57 6.43 6.23 -2.06
N SER A 58 5.73 7.34 -2.04
CA SER A 58 6.16 8.48 -2.83
C SER A 58 7.29 9.19 -2.11
N PRO A 59 8.40 9.49 -2.78
CA PRO A 59 9.46 10.26 -2.14
C PRO A 59 9.03 11.69 -1.82
N TYR A 60 7.95 12.14 -2.45
CA TYR A 60 7.47 13.50 -2.21
C TYR A 60 6.47 13.57 -1.05
N ASP A 61 5.87 12.43 -0.71
CA ASP A 61 4.91 12.41 0.38
C ASP A 61 4.92 11.02 0.99
N LEU A 62 5.69 10.84 2.03
CA LEU A 62 5.88 9.53 2.63
C LEU A 62 4.67 9.05 3.44
N THR A 63 3.62 9.87 3.50
CA THR A 63 2.41 9.43 4.16
C THR A 63 1.45 8.73 3.20
N LYS A 64 1.75 8.74 1.91
CA LYS A 64 0.89 8.14 0.89
C LYS A 64 1.64 7.04 0.17
N ALA A 65 0.94 6.00 -0.17
CA ALA A 65 1.57 4.84 -0.78
C ALA A 65 0.62 4.17 -1.76
N ARG A 66 1.18 3.25 -2.54
CA ARG A 66 0.41 2.47 -3.49
C ARG A 66 0.72 1.01 -3.25
N ILE A 67 -0.31 0.19 -3.05
CA ILE A 67 -0.12 -1.24 -2.83
C ILE A 67 0.10 -1.89 -4.18
N THR A 68 1.26 -2.53 -4.35
CA THR A 68 1.63 -3.13 -5.63
C THR A 68 1.51 -4.64 -5.62
N TYR A 69 1.63 -5.28 -4.46
CA TYR A 69 1.49 -6.71 -4.34
C TYR A 69 0.81 -7.08 -3.06
N ARG A 70 0.05 -8.15 -3.10
CA ARG A 70 -0.53 -8.72 -1.91
C ARG A 70 0.27 -9.97 -1.61
N LEU A 71 0.96 -9.99 -0.46
CA LEU A 71 1.79 -11.13 -0.09
C LEU A 71 0.99 -12.24 0.55
N ARG A 72 -0.02 -11.90 1.32
CA ARG A 72 -0.88 -12.92 1.90
C ARG A 72 -2.24 -12.40 2.14
#